data_09ed5c438d1decbab162330944510a6e
#
_entry.id   09ed5c438d1decbab162330944510a6e
#
_cell.length_a   1.000
_cell.length_b   1.000
_cell.length_c   1.000
_cell.angle_alpha   90.00
_cell.angle_beta   90.00
_cell.angle_gamma   90.00
#
_symmetry.space_group_name_H-M   'P 1'
#
loop_
_entity.id
_entity.type
_entity.pdbx_description
1 polymer ?
#
loop_
_entity_poly.entity_id
_entity_poly.type
_entity_poly.pdbx_seq_one_letter_code
_entity_poly.pdbx_strand_id
1 'polypeptide(L)'
;MAEPRLLSSGIVDARFGENVRVVQPVNLYGCTIGDDSFVGPFVEIQRNVVIGKRCKIQSHAFVCELVTIGDDCVISHGAMFIIDPFANGGPARGDRRLWRPTRLGNHVSIGSNATILPVSICDHVVIGAGAVVTKDVTEPGVYAGNPARLLRRLAPTTEGERIL
;
A
#
# COMPACT_ATOMS: atom_id res chain seq x y z
N MET A 1 6.38 33.93 -21.14
CA MET A 1 5.91 32.73 -20.39
C MET A 1 7.16 31.97 -19.98
N ALA A 2 7.24 31.48 -18.73
CA ALA A 2 8.37 30.65 -18.30
C ALA A 2 8.17 29.19 -18.76
N GLU A 3 9.25 28.52 -19.12
CA GLU A 3 9.21 27.09 -19.44
C GLU A 3 9.10 26.24 -18.16
N PRO A 4 8.31 25.17 -18.16
CA PRO A 4 8.21 24.28 -17.00
C PRO A 4 9.49 23.47 -16.83
N ARG A 5 9.87 23.17 -15.58
CA ARG A 5 10.90 22.17 -15.30
C ARG A 5 10.27 20.77 -15.45
N LEU A 6 10.65 20.05 -16.49
CA LEU A 6 10.18 18.69 -16.73
C LEU A 6 10.99 17.69 -15.89
N LEU A 7 10.30 16.78 -15.25
CA LEU A 7 10.87 15.62 -14.54
C LEU A 7 10.34 14.35 -15.19
N SER A 8 11.22 13.36 -15.38
CA SER A 8 10.82 12.08 -15.96
C SER A 8 10.17 11.19 -14.90
N SER A 9 9.09 10.50 -15.28
CA SER A 9 8.58 9.36 -14.53
C SER A 9 9.25 8.07 -15.00
N GLY A 10 9.16 7.01 -14.21
CA GLY A 10 9.71 5.70 -14.56
C GLY A 10 10.26 4.97 -13.34
N ILE A 11 11.34 4.20 -13.52
CA ILE A 11 12.00 3.48 -12.44
C ILE A 11 13.30 4.20 -12.11
N VAL A 12 13.36 4.79 -10.92
CA VAL A 12 14.50 5.59 -10.46
C VAL A 12 14.89 5.19 -9.03
N ASP A 13 16.15 4.76 -8.83
CA ASP A 13 16.68 4.35 -7.52
C ASP A 13 15.82 3.29 -6.79
N ALA A 14 15.06 2.50 -7.52
CA ALA A 14 14.28 1.39 -6.95
C ALA A 14 15.14 0.14 -6.82
N ARG A 15 14.93 -0.60 -5.72
CA ARG A 15 15.62 -1.86 -5.43
C ARG A 15 14.64 -3.01 -5.54
N PHE A 16 15.05 -4.07 -6.24
CA PHE A 16 14.22 -5.25 -6.46
C PHE A 16 14.91 -6.49 -5.93
N GLY A 17 14.14 -7.37 -5.32
CA GLY A 17 14.54 -8.74 -5.02
C GLY A 17 14.56 -9.62 -6.28
N GLU A 18 14.71 -10.93 -6.08
CA GLU A 18 14.70 -11.89 -7.17
C GLU A 18 13.30 -12.06 -7.77
N ASN A 19 13.23 -12.35 -9.08
CA ASN A 19 11.99 -12.65 -9.83
C ASN A 19 10.88 -11.60 -9.76
N VAL A 20 11.19 -10.36 -9.41
CA VAL A 20 10.18 -9.28 -9.40
C VAL A 20 9.77 -8.97 -10.84
N ARG A 21 8.44 -8.91 -11.07
CA ARG A 21 7.86 -8.58 -12.37
C ARG A 21 7.18 -7.23 -12.32
N VAL A 22 7.51 -6.34 -13.25
CA VAL A 22 6.95 -5.00 -13.36
C VAL A 22 6.36 -4.80 -14.75
N VAL A 23 5.09 -4.43 -14.82
CA VAL A 23 4.41 -4.08 -16.07
C VAL A 23 4.38 -2.57 -16.23
N GLN A 24 5.08 -2.06 -17.23
CA GLN A 24 5.13 -0.62 -17.53
C GLN A 24 3.86 -0.14 -18.26
N PRO A 25 3.53 1.19 -18.20
CA PRO A 25 4.29 2.23 -17.52
C PRO A 25 4.04 2.26 -16.01
N VAL A 26 5.05 2.61 -15.24
CA VAL A 26 5.01 2.78 -13.78
C VAL A 26 5.82 4.00 -13.36
N ASN A 27 5.59 4.47 -12.11
CA ASN A 27 6.43 5.48 -11.46
C ASN A 27 6.94 4.96 -10.12
N LEU A 28 8.11 4.31 -10.13
CA LEU A 28 8.73 3.69 -8.96
C LEU A 28 10.03 4.43 -8.62
N TYR A 29 10.10 5.05 -7.45
CA TYR A 29 11.32 5.78 -7.11
C TYR A 29 11.72 5.65 -5.63
N GLY A 30 12.99 5.32 -5.39
CA GLY A 30 13.58 5.21 -4.05
C GLY A 30 12.92 4.18 -3.15
N CYS A 31 12.24 3.18 -3.71
CA CYS A 31 11.54 2.13 -2.99
C CYS A 31 12.28 0.79 -3.02
N THR A 32 11.85 -0.14 -2.19
CA THR A 32 12.37 -1.52 -2.17
C THR A 32 11.20 -2.49 -2.30
N ILE A 33 11.33 -3.49 -3.19
CA ILE A 33 10.30 -4.50 -3.48
C ILE A 33 10.95 -5.87 -3.36
N GLY A 34 10.41 -6.71 -2.49
CA GLY A 34 10.92 -8.04 -2.17
C GLY A 34 10.65 -9.09 -3.26
N ASP A 35 11.30 -10.24 -3.10
CA ASP A 35 11.33 -11.34 -4.07
C ASP A 35 9.93 -11.80 -4.51
N ASP A 36 9.83 -12.33 -5.72
CA ASP A 36 8.64 -12.94 -6.31
C ASP A 36 7.40 -12.03 -6.36
N SER A 37 7.58 -10.72 -6.20
CA SER A 37 6.49 -9.76 -6.21
C SER A 37 6.13 -9.29 -7.63
N PHE A 38 4.91 -8.79 -7.77
CA PHE A 38 4.36 -8.29 -9.02
C PHE A 38 3.88 -6.84 -8.87
N VAL A 39 4.22 -6.01 -9.84
CA VAL A 39 3.75 -4.63 -9.94
C VAL A 39 3.05 -4.44 -11.28
N GLY A 40 1.77 -4.11 -11.24
CA GLY A 40 0.94 -3.84 -12.40
C GLY A 40 1.21 -2.48 -13.05
N PRO A 41 0.61 -2.20 -14.21
CA PRO A 41 0.80 -0.94 -14.92
C PRO A 41 0.15 0.24 -14.19
N PHE A 42 0.67 1.43 -14.43
CA PHE A 42 0.18 2.69 -13.85
C PHE A 42 0.24 2.76 -12.33
N VAL A 43 1.07 1.92 -11.72
CA VAL A 43 1.36 1.99 -10.28
C VAL A 43 2.36 3.10 -10.00
N GLU A 44 2.12 3.86 -8.92
CA GLU A 44 3.13 4.73 -8.34
C GLU A 44 3.52 4.24 -6.95
N ILE A 45 4.84 4.08 -6.73
CA ILE A 45 5.42 3.74 -5.42
C ILE A 45 6.53 4.74 -5.13
N GLN A 46 6.37 5.47 -4.05
CA GLN A 46 7.24 6.57 -3.68
C GLN A 46 8.46 6.10 -2.87
N ARG A 47 9.37 7.05 -2.60
CA ARG A 47 10.61 6.79 -1.87
C ARG A 47 10.34 6.30 -0.44
N ASN A 48 11.28 5.52 0.08
CA ASN A 48 11.22 4.97 1.43
C ASN A 48 10.05 4.00 1.66
N VAL A 49 9.37 3.55 0.60
CA VAL A 49 8.42 2.45 0.67
C VAL A 49 9.18 1.14 0.68
N VAL A 50 8.76 0.24 1.56
CA VAL A 50 9.27 -1.14 1.62
C VAL A 50 8.12 -2.11 1.42
N ILE A 51 8.23 -2.96 0.40
CA ILE A 51 7.26 -4.01 0.10
C ILE A 51 7.97 -5.35 0.28
N GLY A 52 7.36 -6.25 1.02
CA GLY A 52 7.84 -7.58 1.28
C GLY A 52 7.81 -8.49 0.05
N LYS A 53 7.93 -9.80 0.28
CA LYS A 53 8.01 -10.82 -0.75
C LYS A 53 6.63 -11.30 -1.18
N ARG A 54 6.53 -11.86 -2.40
CA ARG A 54 5.31 -12.47 -2.95
C ARG A 54 4.08 -11.57 -2.93
N CYS A 55 4.32 -10.25 -2.98
CA CYS A 55 3.27 -9.26 -3.00
C CYS A 55 2.74 -9.02 -4.42
N LYS A 56 1.46 -8.63 -4.52
CA LYS A 56 0.83 -8.21 -5.78
C LYS A 56 0.32 -6.79 -5.64
N ILE A 57 0.95 -5.86 -6.33
CA ILE A 57 0.51 -4.45 -6.40
C ILE A 57 -0.17 -4.27 -7.75
N GLN A 58 -1.49 -4.15 -7.74
CA GLN A 58 -2.29 -4.11 -8.96
C GLN A 58 -2.33 -2.70 -9.57
N SER A 59 -2.78 -2.62 -10.83
CA SER A 59 -2.77 -1.38 -11.60
C SER A 59 -3.44 -0.20 -10.90
N HIS A 60 -2.89 0.99 -11.10
CA HIS A 60 -3.37 2.26 -10.55
C HIS A 60 -3.29 2.37 -9.02
N ALA A 61 -2.64 1.45 -8.33
CA ALA A 61 -2.38 1.62 -6.89
C ALA A 61 -1.36 2.75 -6.68
N PHE A 62 -1.63 3.57 -5.66
CA PHE A 62 -0.72 4.62 -5.22
C PHE A 62 -0.22 4.31 -3.81
N VAL A 63 1.08 4.16 -3.66
CA VAL A 63 1.75 3.88 -2.39
C VAL A 63 2.70 5.04 -2.07
N CYS A 64 2.25 5.92 -1.16
CA CYS A 64 3.02 7.10 -0.77
C CYS A 64 4.20 6.75 0.14
N GLU A 65 5.07 7.74 0.41
CA GLU A 65 6.20 7.59 1.32
C GLU A 65 5.80 7.03 2.69
N LEU A 66 6.74 6.42 3.40
CA LEU A 66 6.60 5.87 4.76
C LEU A 66 5.62 4.70 4.89
N VAL A 67 5.26 4.05 3.78
CA VAL A 67 4.47 2.81 3.80
C VAL A 67 5.40 1.60 3.87
N THR A 68 5.11 0.69 4.79
CA THR A 68 5.73 -0.63 4.85
C THR A 68 4.66 -1.69 4.70
N ILE A 69 4.87 -2.64 3.79
CA ILE A 69 3.96 -3.75 3.49
C ILE A 69 4.72 -5.04 3.75
N GLY A 70 4.15 -5.93 4.55
CA GLY A 70 4.70 -7.25 4.84
C GLY A 70 4.65 -8.20 3.64
N ASP A 71 4.91 -9.47 3.88
CA ASP A 71 4.93 -10.53 2.87
C ASP A 71 3.51 -10.99 2.48
N ASP A 72 3.38 -11.61 1.30
CA ASP A 72 2.14 -12.25 0.83
C ASP A 72 0.93 -11.31 0.78
N CYS A 73 1.15 -10.03 0.53
CA CYS A 73 0.10 -9.03 0.49
C CYS A 73 -0.43 -8.77 -0.92
N VAL A 74 -1.70 -8.40 -0.99
CA VAL A 74 -2.34 -7.97 -2.25
C VAL A 74 -2.87 -6.55 -2.08
N ILE A 75 -2.37 -5.64 -2.90
CA ILE A 75 -2.87 -4.27 -3.01
C ILE A 75 -3.62 -4.17 -4.32
N SER A 76 -4.94 -4.15 -4.26
CA SER A 76 -5.79 -4.22 -5.45
C SER A 76 -5.84 -2.90 -6.22
N HIS A 77 -6.51 -2.95 -7.37
CA HIS A 77 -6.57 -1.85 -8.34
C HIS A 77 -7.05 -0.54 -7.70
N GLY A 78 -6.33 0.54 -7.94
CA GLY A 78 -6.72 1.87 -7.49
C GLY A 78 -6.69 2.08 -5.97
N ALA A 79 -6.12 1.15 -5.20
CA ALA A 79 -5.95 1.36 -3.76
C ALA A 79 -5.03 2.57 -3.50
N MET A 80 -5.40 3.40 -2.52
CA MET A 80 -4.77 4.69 -2.27
C MET A 80 -4.27 4.78 -0.84
N PHE A 81 -2.97 5.00 -0.65
CA PHE A 81 -2.38 5.26 0.66
C PHE A 81 -2.19 6.75 0.87
N ILE A 82 -2.52 7.22 2.06
CA ILE A 82 -2.43 8.62 2.48
C ILE A 82 -1.30 8.78 3.49
N ILE A 83 -0.50 9.83 3.34
CA ILE A 83 0.61 10.13 4.26
C ILE A 83 0.30 11.35 5.14
N ASP A 84 -0.49 12.29 4.63
CA ASP A 84 -0.83 13.52 5.31
C ASP A 84 -2.28 13.47 5.82
N PRO A 85 -2.50 13.31 7.12
CA PRO A 85 -3.85 13.24 7.70
C PRO A 85 -4.50 14.62 7.85
N PHE A 86 -3.89 15.71 7.34
CA PHE A 86 -4.34 17.09 7.53
C PHE A 86 -4.61 17.47 9.00
N ALA A 87 -3.75 16.98 9.91
CA ALA A 87 -3.96 17.05 11.35
C ALA A 87 -4.17 18.48 11.88
N ASN A 88 -3.67 19.49 11.18
CA ASN A 88 -3.79 20.90 11.54
C ASN A 88 -4.85 21.64 10.69
N GLY A 89 -5.81 20.91 10.11
CA GLY A 89 -6.87 21.47 9.28
C GLY A 89 -6.44 21.90 7.88
N GLY A 90 -5.23 21.47 7.43
CA GLY A 90 -4.72 21.77 6.09
C GLY A 90 -3.50 20.89 5.75
N PRO A 91 -3.01 20.99 4.51
CA PRO A 91 -1.89 20.17 4.05
C PRO A 91 -0.61 20.50 4.81
N ALA A 92 0.25 19.49 4.98
CA ALA A 92 1.55 19.60 5.66
C ALA A 92 2.52 20.58 4.97
N ARG A 93 2.30 20.94 3.70
CA ARG A 93 3.13 21.87 2.90
C ARG A 93 4.62 21.54 2.93
N GLY A 94 4.95 20.24 2.93
CA GLY A 94 6.33 19.76 2.98
C GLY A 94 6.92 19.63 4.39
N ASP A 95 6.18 19.95 5.44
CA ASP A 95 6.60 19.65 6.81
C ASP A 95 6.43 18.16 7.11
N ARG A 96 7.51 17.42 6.94
CA ARG A 96 7.53 15.95 7.12
C ARG A 96 7.23 15.51 8.56
N ARG A 97 7.29 16.38 9.54
CA ARG A 97 6.94 16.06 10.94
C ARG A 97 5.44 15.79 11.11
N LEU A 98 4.63 16.31 10.19
CA LEU A 98 3.18 16.10 10.14
C LEU A 98 2.78 14.80 9.44
N TRP A 99 3.68 14.20 8.68
CA TRP A 99 3.43 12.93 8.00
C TRP A 99 3.43 11.75 8.99
N ARG A 100 2.66 10.76 8.67
CA ARG A 100 2.53 9.57 9.50
C ARG A 100 2.73 8.31 8.68
N PRO A 101 3.43 7.29 9.21
CA PRO A 101 3.65 6.03 8.51
C PRO A 101 2.40 5.16 8.48
N THR A 102 2.32 4.32 7.45
CA THR A 102 1.38 3.19 7.37
C THR A 102 2.17 1.88 7.42
N ARG A 103 1.68 0.92 8.18
CA ARG A 103 2.28 -0.42 8.28
C ARG A 103 1.24 -1.49 8.06
N LEU A 104 1.48 -2.36 7.10
CA LEU A 104 0.73 -3.58 6.88
C LEU A 104 1.58 -4.76 7.31
N GLY A 105 0.98 -5.65 8.08
CA GLY A 105 1.55 -6.96 8.40
C GLY A 105 1.57 -7.88 7.18
N ASN A 106 1.70 -9.18 7.43
CA ASN A 106 1.73 -10.21 6.39
C ASN A 106 0.31 -10.67 6.03
N HIS A 107 0.14 -11.24 4.84
CA HIS A 107 -1.15 -11.79 4.37
C HIS A 107 -2.30 -10.77 4.43
N VAL A 108 -2.01 -9.49 4.13
CA VAL A 108 -3.03 -8.44 4.09
C VAL A 108 -3.51 -8.25 2.66
N SER A 109 -4.83 -8.23 2.48
CA SER A 109 -5.47 -7.95 1.19
C SER A 109 -6.22 -6.63 1.25
N ILE A 110 -5.81 -5.66 0.44
CA ILE A 110 -6.47 -4.37 0.30
C ILE A 110 -7.33 -4.39 -0.97
N GLY A 111 -8.63 -4.23 -0.80
CA GLY A 111 -9.60 -4.23 -1.90
C GLY A 111 -9.48 -3.03 -2.83
N SER A 112 -10.03 -3.17 -4.03
CA SER A 112 -9.96 -2.12 -5.07
C SER A 112 -10.57 -0.80 -4.58
N ASN A 113 -9.90 0.31 -4.91
CA ASN A 113 -10.31 1.68 -4.55
C ASN A 113 -10.45 1.91 -3.02
N ALA A 114 -9.87 1.07 -2.19
CA ALA A 114 -9.81 1.35 -0.76
C ALA A 114 -8.84 2.50 -0.48
N THR A 115 -9.15 3.32 0.51
CA THR A 115 -8.30 4.41 0.98
C THR A 115 -7.76 4.05 2.37
N ILE A 116 -6.44 4.06 2.51
CA ILE A 116 -5.75 3.71 3.74
C ILE A 116 -5.10 4.97 4.30
N LEU A 117 -5.61 5.45 5.43
CA LEU A 117 -4.99 6.52 6.18
C LEU A 117 -3.73 6.00 6.89
N PRO A 118 -2.90 6.88 7.46
CA PRO A 118 -1.74 6.47 8.26
C PRO A 118 -2.15 5.63 9.47
N VAL A 119 -2.13 4.32 9.31
CA VAL A 119 -2.58 3.33 10.29
C VAL A 119 -1.67 2.10 10.28
N SER A 120 -1.77 1.29 11.33
CA SER A 120 -1.19 -0.06 11.37
C SER A 120 -2.30 -1.09 11.16
N ILE A 121 -2.04 -2.07 10.30
CA ILE A 121 -2.94 -3.19 10.01
C ILE A 121 -2.18 -4.48 10.34
N CYS A 122 -2.71 -5.29 11.25
CA CYS A 122 -2.09 -6.54 11.65
C CYS A 122 -2.14 -7.59 10.52
N ASP A 123 -1.52 -8.74 10.75
CA ASP A 123 -1.51 -9.87 9.82
C ASP A 123 -2.93 -10.41 9.57
N HIS A 124 -3.11 -11.08 8.43
CA HIS A 124 -4.35 -11.80 8.06
C HIS A 124 -5.61 -10.93 8.06
N VAL A 125 -5.52 -9.75 7.44
CA VAL A 125 -6.63 -8.80 7.31
C VAL A 125 -7.06 -8.66 5.86
N VAL A 126 -8.37 -8.59 5.63
CA VAL A 126 -8.97 -8.23 4.33
C VAL A 126 -9.69 -6.89 4.49
N ILE A 127 -9.29 -5.91 3.71
CA ILE A 127 -9.99 -4.62 3.57
C ILE A 127 -10.86 -4.70 2.31
N GLY A 128 -12.14 -4.51 2.46
CA GLY A 128 -13.11 -4.55 1.36
C GLY A 128 -12.91 -3.43 0.34
N ALA A 129 -13.36 -3.66 -0.89
CA ALA A 129 -13.30 -2.64 -1.95
C ALA A 129 -14.05 -1.36 -1.54
N GLY A 130 -13.47 -0.20 -1.88
CA GLY A 130 -14.02 1.12 -1.56
C GLY A 130 -14.02 1.48 -0.08
N ALA A 131 -13.43 0.67 0.79
CA ALA A 131 -13.38 0.96 2.22
C ALA A 131 -12.43 2.13 2.53
N VAL A 132 -12.70 2.86 3.61
CA VAL A 132 -11.80 3.91 4.13
C VAL A 132 -11.32 3.52 5.52
N VAL A 133 -10.05 3.12 5.63
CA VAL A 133 -9.45 2.70 6.89
C VAL A 133 -8.89 3.92 7.61
N THR A 134 -9.52 4.29 8.72
CA THR A 134 -9.21 5.51 9.47
C THR A 134 -8.58 5.25 10.84
N LYS A 135 -8.49 3.99 11.27
CA LYS A 135 -7.94 3.57 12.56
C LYS A 135 -7.15 2.28 12.40
N ASP A 136 -6.26 2.04 13.35
CA ASP A 136 -5.51 0.79 13.40
C ASP A 136 -6.43 -0.43 13.42
N VAL A 137 -6.02 -1.48 12.71
CA VAL A 137 -6.68 -2.77 12.65
C VAL A 137 -5.80 -3.77 13.41
N THR A 138 -6.26 -4.15 14.58
CA THR A 138 -5.46 -4.95 15.54
C THR A 138 -5.89 -6.41 15.64
N GLU A 139 -6.96 -6.80 14.94
CA GLU A 139 -7.47 -8.18 14.93
C GLU A 139 -7.60 -8.68 13.49
N PRO A 140 -7.23 -9.95 13.20
CA PRO A 140 -7.48 -10.57 11.90
C PRO A 140 -8.97 -10.58 11.56
N GLY A 141 -9.30 -10.22 10.32
CA GLY A 141 -10.70 -10.13 9.95
C GLY A 141 -10.94 -9.48 8.60
N VAL A 142 -12.20 -9.40 8.24
CA VAL A 142 -12.68 -8.66 7.07
C VAL A 142 -13.29 -7.35 7.53
N TYR A 143 -12.76 -6.25 7.01
CA TYR A 143 -13.19 -4.88 7.34
C TYR A 143 -13.70 -4.21 6.07
N ALA A 144 -14.80 -3.49 6.14
CA ALA A 144 -15.31 -2.74 5.00
C ALA A 144 -16.12 -1.51 5.44
N GLY A 145 -16.45 -0.66 4.47
CA GLY A 145 -17.24 0.54 4.64
C GLY A 145 -16.42 1.81 4.80
N ASN A 146 -17.11 2.94 4.96
CA ASN A 146 -16.52 4.26 5.20
C ASN A 146 -17.20 4.92 6.42
N PRO A 147 -16.51 5.03 7.55
CA PRO A 147 -15.21 4.42 7.84
C PRO A 147 -15.29 2.89 7.96
N ALA A 148 -14.18 2.20 7.69
CA ALA A 148 -14.12 0.74 7.73
C ALA A 148 -14.43 0.20 9.14
N ARG A 149 -15.21 -0.89 9.18
CA ARG A 149 -15.58 -1.61 10.40
C ARG A 149 -15.41 -3.10 10.19
N LEU A 150 -15.15 -3.82 11.28
CA LEU A 150 -15.09 -5.27 11.25
C LEU A 150 -16.45 -5.84 10.84
N LEU A 151 -16.49 -6.60 9.76
CA LEU A 151 -17.66 -7.34 9.31
C LEU A 151 -17.68 -8.79 9.85
N ARG A 152 -16.53 -9.45 9.83
CA ARG A 152 -16.38 -10.79 10.39
C ARG A 152 -14.93 -11.07 10.75
N ARG A 153 -14.70 -11.86 11.77
CA ARG A 153 -13.38 -12.38 12.13
C ARG A 153 -12.97 -13.50 11.18
N LEU A 154 -11.68 -13.58 10.89
CA LEU A 154 -11.11 -14.75 10.22
C LEU A 154 -10.62 -15.72 11.30
N ALA A 155 -10.86 -17.01 11.10
CA ALA A 155 -10.25 -18.02 11.95
C ALA A 155 -8.72 -17.93 11.82
N PRO A 156 -7.97 -18.22 12.90
CA PRO A 156 -6.52 -18.35 12.78
C PRO A 156 -6.22 -19.40 11.71
N THR A 157 -5.49 -19.05 10.68
CA THR A 157 -5.00 -20.01 9.69
C THR A 157 -4.00 -20.94 10.39
N THR A 158 -4.35 -22.20 10.55
CA THR A 158 -3.36 -23.24 10.82
C THR A 158 -2.44 -23.31 9.59
N GLU A 159 -1.13 -23.22 9.80
CA GLU A 159 -0.15 -23.42 8.73
C GLU A 159 -0.50 -24.69 7.95
N GLY A 160 -0.88 -24.58 6.69
CA GLY A 160 -1.16 -25.72 5.81
C GLY A 160 -2.24 -25.54 4.77
N GLU A 161 -3.18 -24.65 4.92
CA GLU A 161 -4.22 -24.43 3.89
C GLU A 161 -3.80 -23.35 2.89
N ARG A 162 -3.17 -23.79 1.81
CA ARG A 162 -3.06 -22.99 0.58
C ARG A 162 -4.46 -22.87 -0.01
N ILE A 163 -5.05 -21.69 0.03
CA ILE A 163 -6.20 -21.36 -0.80
C ILE A 163 -5.68 -21.25 -2.24
N LEU A 164 -6.11 -22.16 -3.09
CA LEU A 164 -5.87 -22.19 -4.54
C LEU A 164 -6.52 -20.97 -5.21
#